data_6b6e79e4f03a377f8bc7af55ea9a1669
#
_entry.id   6b6e79e4f03a377f8bc7af55ea9a1669
#
_cell.length_a   1.000
_cell.length_b   1.000
_cell.length_c   1.000
_cell.angle_alpha   90.00
_cell.angle_beta   90.00
_cell.angle_gamma   90.00
#
_symmetry.space_group_name_H-M   'P 1'
#
loop_
_entity.id
_entity.type
_entity.pdbx_description
1 polymer ?
#
loop_
_entity_poly.entity_id
_entity_poly.type
_entity_poly.pdbx_seq_one_letter_code
_entity_poly.pdbx_strand_id
1 'polypeptide(L)'
;MLGGLLTLAALALGDALGSRSRGSIRNLLFVVITGASCVVMTGLPEALFPTLPEHPLMVLKASLGPLAGGVALYYLGGWLGGAREDALAHRLTAWGGAAVFLAAVVLALLASQVSSGQFRPVLLTAAVVNMVPVVLALVAVIRATRRGDPLARWMLLAIVCLAAMVSGLYLRGLDAPGLGSGFWLFTAVITMVYFLTATVLGILRNRQNRKLARLSRVQQGADPVTGLHTGSALIAEVEHVFWRTARQQGECSVICVNVSNLYELTDTAGPGVEHQILVTLAARVRRAAGFRCVVGQYHPRCFVVVMFTDKHAAPLTETLAHLRVMVGESLSVVDEKQVHHTFQPRLGIGVVTHAPSHAKPMDILNEAERLALAQIANWSRPQGPDATTEHEIATAPQPLR
;
A
#
# COMPACT_ATOMS: atom_id res chain seq x y z
N MET A 1 -26.95 -8.20 -4.07
CA MET A 1 -25.98 -7.62 -3.11
C MET A 1 -25.60 -8.60 -1.99
N LEU A 2 -26.57 -9.14 -1.22
CA LEU A 2 -26.28 -10.06 -0.08
C LEU A 2 -25.43 -11.27 -0.50
N GLY A 3 -25.81 -11.98 -1.58
CA GLY A 3 -25.05 -13.14 -2.05
C GLY A 3 -23.59 -12.82 -2.39
N GLY A 4 -23.34 -11.67 -3.04
CA GLY A 4 -21.98 -11.23 -3.33
C GLY A 4 -21.18 -10.87 -2.07
N LEU A 5 -21.79 -10.25 -1.06
CA LEU A 5 -21.14 -9.99 0.23
C LEU A 5 -20.82 -11.29 0.98
N LEU A 6 -21.71 -12.27 0.95
CA LEU A 6 -21.48 -13.58 1.55
C LEU A 6 -20.34 -14.35 0.86
N THR A 7 -20.26 -14.31 -0.49
CA THR A 7 -19.15 -14.93 -1.22
C THR A 7 -17.81 -14.27 -0.90
N LEU A 8 -17.77 -12.94 -0.78
CA LEU A 8 -16.55 -12.21 -0.41
C LEU A 8 -16.15 -12.47 1.04
N ALA A 9 -17.12 -12.55 1.96
CA ALA A 9 -16.86 -12.95 3.34
C ALA A 9 -16.33 -14.39 3.43
N ALA A 10 -16.89 -15.32 2.65
CA ALA A 10 -16.40 -16.70 2.57
C ALA A 10 -14.97 -16.78 2.02
N LEU A 11 -14.63 -16.00 0.98
CA LEU A 11 -13.27 -15.88 0.45
C LEU A 11 -12.29 -15.31 1.48
N ALA A 12 -12.69 -14.25 2.19
CA ALA A 12 -11.90 -13.66 3.26
C ALA A 12 -11.70 -14.65 4.45
N LEU A 13 -12.73 -15.42 4.77
CA LEU A 13 -12.67 -16.49 5.78
C LEU A 13 -11.72 -17.60 5.34
N GLY A 14 -11.81 -18.06 4.10
CA GLY A 14 -10.89 -19.06 3.52
C GLY A 14 -9.45 -18.59 3.56
N ASP A 15 -9.17 -17.32 3.22
CA ASP A 15 -7.83 -16.74 3.35
C ASP A 15 -7.39 -16.65 4.83
N ALA A 16 -8.27 -16.31 5.75
CA ALA A 16 -7.95 -16.22 7.17
C ALA A 16 -7.63 -17.59 7.77
N LEU A 17 -8.40 -18.62 7.45
CA LEU A 17 -8.19 -20.00 7.94
C LEU A 17 -6.93 -20.61 7.33
N GLY A 18 -6.72 -20.44 6.02
CA GLY A 18 -5.57 -21.00 5.31
C GLY A 18 -4.25 -20.34 5.68
N SER A 19 -4.27 -19.09 6.07
CA SER A 19 -3.04 -18.31 6.31
C SER A 19 -2.72 -18.08 7.77
N ARG A 20 -3.69 -18.11 8.66
CA ARG A 20 -3.59 -17.80 10.10
C ARG A 20 -2.80 -16.51 10.39
N SER A 21 -2.77 -15.57 9.45
CA SER A 21 -2.02 -14.32 9.60
C SER A 21 -2.89 -13.21 10.20
N ARG A 22 -2.29 -12.34 11.01
CA ARG A 22 -2.97 -11.15 11.55
C ARG A 22 -3.57 -10.24 10.47
N GLY A 23 -2.94 -10.19 9.27
CA GLY A 23 -3.44 -9.42 8.15
C GLY A 23 -4.72 -9.97 7.54
N SER A 24 -4.85 -11.30 7.43
CA SER A 24 -6.05 -11.96 6.90
C SER A 24 -7.22 -11.87 7.88
N ILE A 25 -6.96 -12.00 9.19
CA ILE A 25 -7.98 -11.81 10.22
C ILE A 25 -8.52 -10.38 10.18
N ARG A 26 -7.65 -9.38 10.05
CA ARG A 26 -8.07 -7.97 9.91
C ARG A 26 -8.90 -7.74 8.65
N ASN A 27 -8.52 -8.35 7.52
CA ASN A 27 -9.29 -8.26 6.28
C ASN A 27 -10.69 -8.90 6.44
N LEU A 28 -10.78 -10.05 7.09
CA LEU A 28 -12.06 -10.70 7.39
C LEU A 28 -12.95 -9.78 8.26
N LEU A 29 -12.41 -9.24 9.36
CA LEU A 29 -13.13 -8.32 10.23
C LEU A 29 -13.65 -7.09 9.47
N PHE A 30 -12.80 -6.51 8.63
CA PHE A 30 -13.18 -5.39 7.77
C PHE A 30 -14.36 -5.74 6.85
N VAL A 31 -14.29 -6.87 6.13
CA VAL A 31 -15.35 -7.31 5.20
C VAL A 31 -16.65 -7.58 5.95
N VAL A 32 -16.58 -8.25 7.11
CA VAL A 32 -17.76 -8.60 7.92
C VAL A 32 -18.43 -7.35 8.49
N ILE A 33 -17.67 -6.45 9.14
CA ILE A 33 -18.24 -5.25 9.79
C ILE A 33 -18.82 -4.31 8.74
N THR A 34 -18.07 -4.05 7.65
CA THR A 34 -18.52 -3.15 6.59
C THR A 34 -19.70 -3.78 5.82
N GLY A 35 -19.64 -5.08 5.56
CA GLY A 35 -20.76 -5.81 4.93
C GLY A 35 -22.02 -5.82 5.78
N ALA A 36 -21.90 -6.03 7.08
CA ALA A 36 -23.04 -5.95 8.01
C ALA A 36 -23.65 -4.54 8.01
N SER A 37 -22.83 -3.49 8.01
CA SER A 37 -23.29 -2.11 7.89
C SER A 37 -24.12 -1.89 6.62
N CYS A 38 -23.63 -2.39 5.48
CA CYS A 38 -24.37 -2.30 4.21
C CYS A 38 -25.72 -3.03 4.28
N VAL A 39 -25.76 -4.25 4.84
CA VAL A 39 -26.99 -5.05 4.96
C VAL A 39 -28.01 -4.35 5.85
N VAL A 40 -27.60 -3.82 7.00
CA VAL A 40 -28.49 -3.09 7.92
C VAL A 40 -29.06 -1.83 7.27
N MET A 41 -28.23 -1.09 6.51
CA MET A 41 -28.67 0.13 5.83
C MET A 41 -29.66 -0.13 4.66
N THR A 42 -29.64 -1.33 4.08
CA THR A 42 -30.61 -1.67 3.00
C THR A 42 -32.02 -1.95 3.49
N GLY A 43 -32.24 -2.07 4.81
CA GLY A 43 -33.54 -2.48 5.36
C GLY A 43 -33.83 -3.98 5.20
N LEU A 44 -32.83 -4.78 4.83
CA LEU A 44 -32.99 -6.22 4.65
C LEU A 44 -33.36 -6.97 5.96
N PRO A 45 -32.79 -6.62 7.13
CA PRO A 45 -33.18 -7.26 8.39
C PRO A 45 -34.65 -7.10 8.72
N GLU A 46 -35.23 -5.91 8.47
CA GLU A 46 -36.65 -5.62 8.67
C GLU A 46 -37.53 -6.41 7.72
N ALA A 47 -37.08 -6.56 6.47
CA ALA A 47 -37.84 -7.31 5.44
C ALA A 47 -37.83 -8.83 5.72
N LEU A 48 -36.73 -9.39 6.27
CA LEU A 48 -36.62 -10.82 6.55
C LEU A 48 -37.21 -11.20 7.90
N PHE A 49 -37.15 -10.32 8.88
CA PHE A 49 -37.58 -10.56 10.26
C PHE A 49 -38.46 -9.41 10.75
N PRO A 50 -39.75 -9.38 10.36
CA PRO A 50 -40.67 -8.30 10.74
C PRO A 50 -40.91 -8.19 12.26
N THR A 51 -40.55 -9.23 13.01
CA THR A 51 -40.69 -9.28 14.47
C THR A 51 -39.53 -8.63 15.23
N LEU A 52 -38.48 -8.19 14.54
CA LEU A 52 -37.35 -7.53 15.19
C LEU A 52 -37.77 -6.19 15.79
N PRO A 53 -37.35 -5.90 17.04
CA PRO A 53 -37.67 -4.62 17.65
C PRO A 53 -36.98 -3.48 16.88
N GLU A 54 -37.71 -2.41 16.61
CA GLU A 54 -37.23 -1.26 15.80
C GLU A 54 -36.07 -0.53 16.47
N HIS A 55 -36.10 -0.45 17.80
CA HIS A 55 -35.13 0.34 18.55
C HIS A 55 -33.67 -0.15 18.40
N PRO A 56 -33.30 -1.42 18.55
CA PRO A 56 -31.94 -1.91 18.28
C PRO A 56 -31.51 -1.70 16.81
N LEU A 57 -32.44 -1.79 15.86
CA LEU A 57 -32.14 -1.55 14.45
C LEU A 57 -31.79 -0.09 14.18
N MET A 58 -32.46 0.87 14.84
CA MET A 58 -32.13 2.29 14.76
C MET A 58 -30.72 2.56 15.31
N VAL A 59 -30.37 1.96 16.46
CA VAL A 59 -29.03 2.06 17.02
C VAL A 59 -27.98 1.51 16.07
N LEU A 60 -28.22 0.34 15.48
CA LEU A 60 -27.31 -0.26 14.49
C LEU A 60 -27.18 0.60 13.22
N LYS A 61 -28.28 1.14 12.68
CA LYS A 61 -28.24 2.03 11.50
C LYS A 61 -27.42 3.31 11.77
N ALA A 62 -27.52 3.88 12.97
CA ALA A 62 -26.80 5.09 13.32
C ALA A 62 -25.29 4.87 13.58
N SER A 63 -24.93 3.73 14.18
CA SER A 63 -23.57 3.51 14.68
C SER A 63 -22.69 2.63 13.80
N LEU A 64 -23.26 1.61 13.14
CA LEU A 64 -22.47 0.58 12.46
C LEU A 64 -21.74 1.12 11.22
N GLY A 65 -22.30 2.11 10.52
CA GLY A 65 -21.64 2.80 9.41
C GLY A 65 -20.37 3.54 9.84
N PRO A 66 -20.45 4.50 10.78
CA PRO A 66 -19.28 5.18 11.33
C PRO A 66 -18.27 4.22 11.97
N LEU A 67 -18.72 3.19 12.68
CA LEU A 67 -17.85 2.14 13.24
C LEU A 67 -17.04 1.45 12.13
N ALA A 68 -17.72 1.00 11.07
CA ALA A 68 -17.09 0.38 9.90
C ALA A 68 -16.09 1.32 9.21
N GLY A 69 -16.45 2.60 9.09
CA GLY A 69 -15.58 3.66 8.56
C GLY A 69 -14.30 3.86 9.39
N GLY A 70 -14.42 3.89 10.72
CA GLY A 70 -13.27 3.98 11.64
C GLY A 70 -12.33 2.79 11.53
N VAL A 71 -12.88 1.56 11.51
CA VAL A 71 -12.13 0.31 11.32
C VAL A 71 -11.44 0.29 9.95
N ALA A 72 -12.15 0.69 8.89
CA ALA A 72 -11.60 0.76 7.54
C ALA A 72 -10.43 1.74 7.45
N LEU A 73 -10.56 2.91 8.09
CA LEU A 73 -9.51 3.93 8.09
C LEU A 73 -8.27 3.47 8.86
N TYR A 74 -8.44 2.82 10.01
CA TYR A 74 -7.34 2.21 10.76
C TYR A 74 -6.64 1.11 9.95
N TYR A 75 -7.41 0.26 9.27
CA TYR A 75 -6.88 -0.78 8.39
C TYR A 75 -6.08 -0.20 7.23
N LEU A 76 -6.60 0.87 6.60
CA LEU A 76 -5.94 1.59 5.51
C LEU A 76 -4.58 2.15 5.95
N GLY A 77 -4.47 2.72 7.16
CA GLY A 77 -3.19 3.20 7.71
C GLY A 77 -2.13 2.12 7.78
N GLY A 78 -2.50 0.91 8.26
CA GLY A 78 -1.62 -0.24 8.25
C GLY A 78 -1.29 -0.76 6.84
N TRP A 79 -2.25 -0.68 5.90
CA TRP A 79 -2.07 -1.07 4.51
C TRP A 79 -1.09 -0.13 3.77
N LEU A 80 -1.11 1.18 4.07
CA LEU A 80 -0.21 2.19 3.51
C LEU A 80 1.22 2.13 4.08
N GLY A 81 1.50 1.26 5.04
CA GLY A 81 2.85 1.04 5.58
C GLY A 81 3.09 1.63 6.97
N GLY A 82 2.08 2.26 7.57
CA GLY A 82 2.13 2.76 8.95
C GLY A 82 3.02 4.00 9.14
N ALA A 83 3.40 4.26 10.40
CA ALA A 83 4.13 5.47 10.80
C ALA A 83 5.55 5.57 10.20
N ARG A 84 6.17 4.43 9.86
CA ARG A 84 7.53 4.39 9.32
C ARG A 84 7.64 4.94 7.90
N GLU A 85 6.55 4.87 7.13
CA GLU A 85 6.56 5.31 5.73
C GLU A 85 5.97 6.71 5.55
N ASP A 86 4.87 7.00 6.25
CA ASP A 86 4.23 8.31 6.25
C ASP A 86 3.61 8.62 7.62
N ALA A 87 4.32 9.39 8.43
CA ALA A 87 3.85 9.79 9.74
C ALA A 87 2.55 10.61 9.68
N LEU A 88 2.37 11.46 8.64
CA LEU A 88 1.14 12.22 8.45
C LEU A 88 -0.04 11.32 8.07
N ALA A 89 0.14 10.45 7.08
CA ALA A 89 -0.92 9.51 6.69
C ALA A 89 -1.28 8.58 7.85
N HIS A 90 -0.28 8.12 8.62
CA HIS A 90 -0.52 7.32 9.82
C HIS A 90 -1.29 8.08 10.90
N ARG A 91 -0.91 9.33 11.22
CA ARG A 91 -1.64 10.16 12.18
C ARG A 91 -3.08 10.41 11.72
N LEU A 92 -3.29 10.79 10.46
CA LEU A 92 -4.63 11.00 9.91
C LEU A 92 -5.50 9.75 10.00
N THR A 93 -4.95 8.57 9.69
CA THR A 93 -5.71 7.32 9.71
C THR A 93 -5.92 6.78 11.14
N ALA A 94 -4.93 6.90 12.03
CA ALA A 94 -5.03 6.40 13.40
C ALA A 94 -5.94 7.31 14.25
N TRP A 95 -5.64 8.62 14.30
CA TRP A 95 -6.45 9.57 15.09
C TRP A 95 -7.82 9.81 14.48
N GLY A 96 -7.90 9.88 13.14
CA GLY A 96 -9.18 9.97 12.45
C GLY A 96 -10.05 8.74 12.69
N GLY A 97 -9.47 7.54 12.67
CA GLY A 97 -10.17 6.30 13.00
C GLY A 97 -10.68 6.28 14.43
N ALA A 98 -9.85 6.70 15.40
CA ALA A 98 -10.24 6.80 16.81
C ALA A 98 -11.36 7.82 17.03
N ALA A 99 -11.28 9.00 16.40
CA ALA A 99 -12.32 10.01 16.49
C ALA A 99 -13.66 9.55 15.92
N VAL A 100 -13.64 8.87 14.76
CA VAL A 100 -14.84 8.30 14.13
C VAL A 100 -15.42 7.17 14.97
N PHE A 101 -14.58 6.33 15.58
CA PHE A 101 -15.02 5.31 16.52
C PHE A 101 -15.74 5.92 17.72
N LEU A 102 -15.17 6.96 18.34
CA LEU A 102 -15.82 7.69 19.43
C LEU A 102 -17.16 8.29 18.99
N ALA A 103 -17.21 8.91 17.81
CA ALA A 103 -18.44 9.44 17.25
C ALA A 103 -19.50 8.33 17.02
N ALA A 104 -19.10 7.12 16.60
CA ALA A 104 -19.99 5.98 16.47
C ALA A 104 -20.62 5.58 17.81
N VAL A 105 -19.84 5.58 18.88
CA VAL A 105 -20.34 5.30 20.24
C VAL A 105 -21.33 6.38 20.68
N VAL A 106 -21.02 7.66 20.48
CA VAL A 106 -21.93 8.77 20.78
C VAL A 106 -23.24 8.67 20.00
N LEU A 107 -23.16 8.35 18.69
CA LEU A 107 -24.34 8.13 17.85
C LEU A 107 -25.18 6.93 18.31
N ALA A 108 -24.55 5.86 18.78
CA ALA A 108 -25.27 4.72 19.36
C ALA A 108 -26.05 5.13 20.62
N LEU A 109 -25.40 5.90 21.53
CA LEU A 109 -26.05 6.42 22.74
C LEU A 109 -27.19 7.40 22.40
N LEU A 110 -26.99 8.31 21.45
CA LEU A 110 -28.04 9.22 21.02
C LEU A 110 -29.23 8.45 20.39
N ALA A 111 -28.94 7.49 19.50
CA ALA A 111 -29.97 6.68 18.85
C ALA A 111 -30.75 5.83 19.88
N SER A 112 -30.12 5.41 21.00
CA SER A 112 -30.79 4.66 22.05
C SER A 112 -31.78 5.48 22.89
N GLN A 113 -31.73 6.80 22.80
CA GLN A 113 -32.60 7.70 23.60
C GLN A 113 -33.67 8.40 22.76
N VAL A 114 -33.60 8.26 21.44
CA VAL A 114 -34.48 8.97 20.49
C VAL A 114 -35.62 8.04 20.05
N SER A 115 -36.82 8.58 19.97
CA SER A 115 -37.99 7.89 19.42
C SER A 115 -37.91 7.77 17.89
N SER A 116 -38.63 6.78 17.30
CA SER A 116 -38.63 6.52 15.86
C SER A 116 -38.99 7.76 15.01
N GLY A 117 -39.91 8.63 15.52
CA GLY A 117 -40.30 9.86 14.81
C GLY A 117 -39.20 10.93 14.71
N GLN A 118 -38.20 10.88 15.62
CA GLN A 118 -37.08 11.85 15.67
C GLN A 118 -35.74 11.25 15.21
N PHE A 119 -35.76 10.06 14.61
CA PHE A 119 -34.55 9.35 14.21
C PHE A 119 -33.85 9.93 12.97
N ARG A 120 -34.59 10.60 12.07
CA ARG A 120 -34.05 11.17 10.83
C ARG A 120 -32.86 12.12 11.02
N PRO A 121 -32.84 13.08 11.95
CA PRO A 121 -31.67 13.94 12.18
C PRO A 121 -30.46 13.16 12.71
N VAL A 122 -30.67 12.12 13.54
CA VAL A 122 -29.58 11.26 14.00
C VAL A 122 -28.93 10.50 12.83
N LEU A 123 -29.76 9.99 11.93
CA LEU A 123 -29.27 9.29 10.73
C LEU A 123 -28.55 10.23 9.76
N LEU A 124 -29.01 11.48 9.61
CA LEU A 124 -28.30 12.54 8.86
C LEU A 124 -26.94 12.83 9.45
N THR A 125 -26.87 12.97 10.79
CA THR A 125 -25.60 13.18 11.48
C THR A 125 -24.65 11.99 11.28
N ALA A 126 -25.18 10.77 11.36
CA ALA A 126 -24.42 9.55 11.08
C ALA A 126 -23.89 9.52 9.63
N ALA A 127 -24.68 9.99 8.66
CA ALA A 127 -24.25 10.12 7.26
C ALA A 127 -23.05 11.06 7.12
N VAL A 128 -23.12 12.24 7.73
CA VAL A 128 -22.03 13.24 7.71
C VAL A 128 -20.78 12.70 8.40
N VAL A 129 -20.93 12.10 9.57
CA VAL A 129 -19.82 11.48 10.31
C VAL A 129 -19.16 10.37 9.50
N ASN A 130 -19.96 9.56 8.77
CA ASN A 130 -19.42 8.47 7.95
C ASN A 130 -18.72 8.95 6.66
N MET A 131 -18.89 10.21 6.25
CA MET A 131 -18.11 10.82 5.18
C MET A 131 -16.68 11.21 5.64
N VAL A 132 -16.48 11.46 6.92
CA VAL A 132 -15.16 11.85 7.45
C VAL A 132 -14.08 10.80 7.15
N PRO A 133 -14.24 9.50 7.46
CA PRO A 133 -13.26 8.49 7.13
C PRO A 133 -13.02 8.36 5.62
N VAL A 134 -14.03 8.61 4.78
CA VAL A 134 -13.87 8.58 3.31
C VAL A 134 -12.95 9.71 2.85
N VAL A 135 -13.16 10.92 3.35
CA VAL A 135 -12.31 12.09 3.03
C VAL A 135 -10.89 11.89 3.52
N LEU A 136 -10.71 11.42 4.76
CA LEU A 136 -9.38 11.14 5.31
C LEU A 136 -8.65 10.03 4.55
N ALA A 137 -9.37 8.98 4.16
CA ALA A 137 -8.84 7.91 3.33
C ALA A 137 -8.43 8.43 1.95
N LEU A 138 -9.23 9.29 1.33
CA LEU A 138 -8.93 9.91 0.04
C LEU A 138 -7.63 10.72 0.11
N VAL A 139 -7.48 11.58 1.13
CA VAL A 139 -6.26 12.37 1.35
C VAL A 139 -5.04 11.47 1.53
N ALA A 140 -5.15 10.42 2.37
CA ALA A 140 -4.05 9.48 2.62
C ALA A 140 -3.64 8.73 1.35
N VAL A 141 -4.60 8.28 0.53
CA VAL A 141 -4.31 7.52 -0.68
C VAL A 141 -3.83 8.41 -1.83
N ILE A 142 -4.35 9.64 -1.99
CA ILE A 142 -3.79 10.61 -2.95
C ILE A 142 -2.32 10.88 -2.63
N ARG A 143 -2.00 11.04 -1.34
CA ARG A 143 -0.62 11.24 -0.89
C ARG A 143 0.26 10.02 -1.24
N ALA A 144 -0.22 8.81 -0.98
CA ALA A 144 0.48 7.57 -1.33
C ALA A 144 0.66 7.40 -2.86
N THR A 145 -0.36 7.78 -3.64
CA THR A 145 -0.28 7.77 -5.11
C THR A 145 0.78 8.75 -5.63
N ARG A 146 0.85 9.96 -5.06
CA ARG A 146 1.88 10.96 -5.41
C ARG A 146 3.30 10.48 -5.05
N ARG A 147 3.43 9.60 -4.07
CA ARG A 147 4.70 8.94 -3.69
C ARG A 147 5.06 7.74 -4.56
N GLY A 148 4.24 7.41 -5.55
CA GLY A 148 4.53 6.36 -6.53
C GLY A 148 4.17 4.94 -6.11
N ASP A 149 3.32 4.72 -5.08
CA ASP A 149 2.84 3.37 -4.76
C ASP A 149 1.89 2.87 -5.88
N PRO A 150 2.26 1.84 -6.66
CA PRO A 150 1.48 1.39 -7.82
C PRO A 150 0.10 0.84 -7.41
N LEU A 151 -0.05 0.30 -6.20
CA LEU A 151 -1.33 -0.21 -5.70
C LEU A 151 -2.24 0.92 -5.19
N ALA A 152 -1.69 2.08 -4.85
CA ALA A 152 -2.46 3.21 -4.34
C ALA A 152 -3.44 3.76 -5.40
N ARG A 153 -3.12 3.67 -6.70
CA ARG A 153 -4.04 4.07 -7.79
C ARG A 153 -5.33 3.23 -7.78
N TRP A 154 -5.20 1.92 -7.59
CA TRP A 154 -6.36 1.02 -7.48
C TRP A 154 -7.14 1.24 -6.18
N MET A 155 -6.43 1.59 -5.09
CA MET A 155 -7.06 1.96 -3.83
C MET A 155 -7.84 3.28 -3.96
N LEU A 156 -7.35 4.23 -4.77
CA LEU A 156 -8.08 5.47 -5.06
C LEU A 156 -9.43 5.17 -5.71
N LEU A 157 -9.45 4.27 -6.71
CA LEU A 157 -10.70 3.81 -7.32
C LEU A 157 -11.65 3.18 -6.27
N ALA A 158 -11.11 2.33 -5.40
CA ALA A 158 -11.92 1.73 -4.33
C ALA A 158 -12.52 2.79 -3.40
N ILE A 159 -11.79 3.86 -3.05
CA ILE A 159 -12.30 4.93 -2.18
C ILE A 159 -13.37 5.78 -2.88
N VAL A 160 -13.24 6.02 -4.18
CA VAL A 160 -14.30 6.70 -4.96
C VAL A 160 -15.57 5.83 -4.97
N CYS A 161 -15.44 4.53 -5.19
CA CYS A 161 -16.57 3.60 -5.09
C CYS A 161 -17.15 3.57 -3.66
N LEU A 162 -16.31 3.63 -2.62
CA LEU A 162 -16.75 3.73 -1.22
C LEU A 162 -17.58 5.00 -0.98
N ALA A 163 -17.12 6.16 -1.47
CA ALA A 163 -17.85 7.41 -1.36
C ALA A 163 -19.27 7.32 -1.98
N ALA A 164 -19.35 6.79 -3.20
CA ALA A 164 -20.62 6.60 -3.89
C ALA A 164 -21.54 5.58 -3.19
N MET A 165 -20.96 4.47 -2.70
CA MET A 165 -21.67 3.44 -1.93
C MET A 165 -22.26 4.03 -0.64
N VAL A 166 -21.44 4.72 0.17
CA VAL A 166 -21.88 5.29 1.44
C VAL A 166 -23.00 6.31 1.20
N SER A 167 -22.81 7.23 0.24
CA SER A 167 -23.83 8.21 -0.12
C SER A 167 -25.15 7.54 -0.55
N GLY A 168 -25.06 6.54 -1.42
CA GLY A 168 -26.23 5.81 -1.90
C GLY A 168 -26.98 5.07 -0.79
N LEU A 169 -26.27 4.41 0.12
CA LEU A 169 -26.87 3.68 1.23
C LEU A 169 -27.56 4.61 2.24
N TYR A 170 -26.96 5.75 2.57
CA TYR A 170 -27.61 6.73 3.46
C TYR A 170 -28.81 7.42 2.80
N LEU A 171 -28.77 7.73 1.50
CA LEU A 171 -29.92 8.23 0.76
C LEU A 171 -31.10 7.24 0.80
N ARG A 172 -30.81 5.94 0.74
CA ARG A 172 -31.81 4.90 0.93
C ARG A 172 -32.33 4.87 2.37
N GLY A 173 -31.45 4.89 3.37
CA GLY A 173 -31.85 4.88 4.78
C GLY A 173 -32.69 6.11 5.19
N LEU A 174 -32.52 7.23 4.50
CA LEU A 174 -33.28 8.48 4.70
C LEU A 174 -34.55 8.55 3.88
N ASP A 175 -34.85 7.54 3.09
CA ASP A 175 -36.03 7.49 2.21
C ASP A 175 -36.12 8.73 1.31
N ALA A 176 -35.02 9.07 0.65
CA ALA A 176 -34.92 10.27 -0.19
C ALA A 176 -35.89 10.17 -1.38
N PRO A 177 -36.81 11.15 -1.55
CA PRO A 177 -37.82 11.10 -2.61
C PRO A 177 -37.18 11.25 -4.00
N GLY A 178 -37.82 10.65 -5.02
CA GLY A 178 -37.43 10.81 -6.43
C GLY A 178 -36.30 9.88 -6.92
N LEU A 179 -35.80 8.97 -6.11
CA LEU A 179 -34.77 8.01 -6.52
C LEU A 179 -35.41 6.71 -7.04
N GLY A 180 -35.33 6.49 -8.35
CA GLY A 180 -35.88 5.31 -9.02
C GLY A 180 -35.08 4.02 -8.78
N SER A 181 -35.64 2.89 -9.23
CA SER A 181 -35.03 1.56 -9.12
C SER A 181 -33.62 1.47 -9.73
N GLY A 182 -33.38 2.23 -10.81
CA GLY A 182 -32.04 2.31 -11.45
C GLY A 182 -30.94 2.83 -10.54
N PHE A 183 -31.23 3.83 -9.69
CA PHE A 183 -30.27 4.35 -8.72
C PHE A 183 -29.88 3.30 -7.66
N TRP A 184 -30.85 2.50 -7.21
CA TRP A 184 -30.58 1.43 -6.25
C TRP A 184 -29.77 0.29 -6.87
N LEU A 185 -30.03 -0.05 -8.13
CA LEU A 185 -29.22 -1.02 -8.87
C LEU A 185 -27.78 -0.52 -9.03
N PHE A 186 -27.59 0.75 -9.41
CA PHE A 186 -26.27 1.38 -9.50
C PHE A 186 -25.53 1.35 -8.17
N THR A 187 -26.19 1.71 -7.06
CA THR A 187 -25.59 1.64 -5.71
C THR A 187 -25.18 0.21 -5.36
N ALA A 188 -25.98 -0.80 -5.69
CA ALA A 188 -25.68 -2.20 -5.44
C ALA A 188 -24.46 -2.67 -6.27
N VAL A 189 -24.36 -2.28 -7.53
CA VAL A 189 -23.22 -2.60 -8.40
C VAL A 189 -21.94 -1.95 -7.86
N ILE A 190 -21.98 -0.66 -7.53
CA ILE A 190 -20.84 0.05 -6.95
C ILE A 190 -20.38 -0.60 -5.64
N THR A 191 -21.32 -1.02 -4.79
CA THR A 191 -21.02 -1.74 -3.56
C THR A 191 -20.23 -3.01 -3.85
N MET A 192 -20.64 -3.80 -4.86
CA MET A 192 -19.92 -5.01 -5.26
C MET A 192 -18.52 -4.70 -5.81
N VAL A 193 -18.39 -3.68 -6.65
CA VAL A 193 -17.10 -3.24 -7.21
C VAL A 193 -16.16 -2.81 -6.09
N TYR A 194 -16.67 -2.04 -5.11
CA TYR A 194 -15.87 -1.62 -3.94
C TYR A 194 -15.34 -2.82 -3.16
N PHE A 195 -16.23 -3.73 -2.73
CA PHE A 195 -15.82 -4.88 -1.93
C PHE A 195 -14.88 -5.82 -2.69
N LEU A 196 -15.13 -6.06 -3.98
CA LEU A 196 -14.26 -6.87 -4.82
C LEU A 196 -12.86 -6.24 -4.91
N THR A 197 -12.79 -4.96 -5.24
CA THR A 197 -11.53 -4.24 -5.38
C THR A 197 -10.77 -4.19 -4.05
N ALA A 198 -11.44 -3.83 -2.95
CA ALA A 198 -10.83 -3.76 -1.63
C ALA A 198 -10.31 -5.14 -1.15
N THR A 199 -11.09 -6.21 -1.38
CA THR A 199 -10.71 -7.57 -1.02
C THR A 199 -9.52 -8.06 -1.84
N VAL A 200 -9.54 -7.85 -3.16
CA VAL A 200 -8.41 -8.21 -4.04
C VAL A 200 -7.14 -7.47 -3.65
N LEU A 201 -7.23 -6.16 -3.44
CA LEU A 201 -6.07 -5.36 -2.99
C LEU A 201 -5.55 -5.80 -1.62
N GLY A 202 -6.46 -6.13 -0.69
CA GLY A 202 -6.10 -6.68 0.62
C GLY A 202 -5.36 -8.01 0.50
N ILE A 203 -5.85 -8.93 -0.32
CA ILE A 203 -5.21 -10.24 -0.57
C ILE A 203 -3.84 -10.05 -1.24
N LEU A 204 -3.75 -9.20 -2.27
CA LEU A 204 -2.50 -8.92 -2.98
C LEU A 204 -1.44 -8.37 -2.02
N ARG A 205 -1.79 -7.36 -1.23
CA ARG A 205 -0.88 -6.77 -0.23
C ARG A 205 -0.44 -7.79 0.81
N ASN A 206 -1.38 -8.60 1.29
CA ASN A 206 -1.10 -9.63 2.28
C ASN A 206 -0.21 -10.75 1.72
N ARG A 207 -0.42 -11.17 0.46
CA ARG A 207 0.47 -12.11 -0.23
C ARG A 207 1.88 -11.54 -0.41
N GLN A 208 2.01 -10.25 -0.73
CA GLN A 208 3.30 -9.57 -0.79
C GLN A 208 4.01 -9.66 0.57
N ASN A 209 3.34 -9.22 1.63
CA ASN A 209 3.91 -9.20 2.98
C ASN A 209 4.32 -10.61 3.45
N ARG A 210 3.55 -11.65 3.09
CA ARG A 210 3.89 -13.05 3.43
C ARG A 210 5.07 -13.60 2.65
N LYS A 211 5.18 -13.31 1.35
CA LYS A 211 6.37 -13.68 0.58
C LYS A 211 7.62 -13.07 1.22
N LEU A 212 7.53 -11.80 1.66
CA LEU A 212 8.59 -11.12 2.38
C LEU A 212 8.98 -11.85 3.67
N ALA A 213 8.00 -12.20 4.49
CA ALA A 213 8.23 -12.87 5.77
C ALA A 213 8.73 -14.33 5.63
N ARG A 214 8.34 -15.03 4.55
CA ARG A 214 8.84 -16.39 4.28
C ARG A 214 10.28 -16.37 3.78
N LEU A 215 10.63 -15.43 2.91
CA LEU A 215 11.98 -15.30 2.38
C LEU A 215 12.99 -14.98 3.49
N SER A 216 12.60 -14.21 4.51
CA SER A 216 13.46 -13.93 5.66
C SER A 216 13.67 -15.13 6.60
N ARG A 217 12.80 -16.15 6.55
CA ARG A 217 12.87 -17.31 7.48
C ARG A 217 13.50 -18.57 6.89
N VAL A 218 13.57 -18.73 5.58
CA VAL A 218 13.81 -20.03 4.95
C VAL A 218 15.07 -20.08 4.07
N GLN A 219 15.67 -18.96 3.68
CA GLN A 219 16.81 -18.99 2.74
C GLN A 219 18.16 -18.76 3.43
N GLN A 220 19.00 -19.80 3.44
CA GLN A 220 20.45 -19.65 3.48
C GLN A 220 20.85 -18.70 2.34
N GLY A 221 21.32 -17.47 2.71
CA GLY A 221 21.71 -16.43 1.75
C GLY A 221 20.76 -15.23 1.64
N ALA A 222 19.74 -15.13 2.49
CA ALA A 222 18.99 -13.90 2.69
C ALA A 222 19.53 -13.12 3.89
N ASP A 223 19.59 -11.79 3.76
CA ASP A 223 19.96 -10.90 4.86
C ASP A 223 18.91 -11.00 5.99
N PRO A 224 19.31 -11.28 7.23
CA PRO A 224 18.38 -11.47 8.35
C PRO A 224 17.59 -10.20 8.71
N VAL A 225 18.10 -9.03 8.36
CA VAL A 225 17.48 -7.72 8.65
C VAL A 225 16.46 -7.34 7.60
N THR A 226 16.84 -7.39 6.34
CA THR A 226 15.98 -6.94 5.21
C THR A 226 15.17 -8.05 4.60
N GLY A 227 15.56 -9.31 4.80
CA GLY A 227 14.98 -10.48 4.17
C GLY A 227 15.17 -10.50 2.64
N LEU A 228 16.16 -9.75 2.13
CA LEU A 228 16.53 -9.71 0.73
C LEU A 228 17.58 -10.77 0.42
N HIS A 229 17.56 -11.29 -0.81
CA HIS A 229 18.66 -12.15 -1.28
C HIS A 229 19.99 -11.41 -1.27
N THR A 230 21.03 -12.03 -0.72
CA THR A 230 22.39 -11.50 -0.68
C THR A 230 23.41 -12.53 -1.18
N GLY A 231 24.61 -12.09 -1.50
CA GLY A 231 25.70 -12.96 -1.89
C GLY A 231 25.35 -13.95 -3.02
N SER A 232 25.67 -15.21 -2.82
CA SER A 232 25.43 -16.27 -3.81
C SER A 232 23.94 -16.49 -4.16
N ALA A 233 23.04 -16.27 -3.19
CA ALA A 233 21.61 -16.42 -3.42
C ALA A 233 21.07 -15.31 -4.36
N LEU A 234 21.56 -14.07 -4.22
CA LEU A 234 21.22 -12.99 -5.15
C LEU A 234 21.74 -13.32 -6.57
N ILE A 235 22.99 -13.77 -6.68
CA ILE A 235 23.61 -14.12 -7.97
C ILE A 235 22.79 -15.22 -8.66
N ALA A 236 22.41 -16.27 -7.94
CA ALA A 236 21.61 -17.37 -8.48
C ALA A 236 20.23 -16.89 -8.97
N GLU A 237 19.58 -15.97 -8.26
CA GLU A 237 18.31 -15.38 -8.70
C GLU A 237 18.47 -14.51 -9.95
N VAL A 238 19.56 -13.74 -10.04
CA VAL A 238 19.88 -12.93 -11.23
C VAL A 238 20.14 -13.85 -12.43
N GLU A 239 20.94 -14.93 -12.24
CA GLU A 239 21.18 -15.96 -13.27
C GLU A 239 19.88 -16.59 -13.75
N HIS A 240 18.97 -16.93 -12.84
CA HIS A 240 17.67 -17.48 -13.17
C HIS A 240 16.82 -16.51 -14.02
N VAL A 241 16.84 -15.22 -13.72
CA VAL A 241 16.16 -14.19 -14.52
C VAL A 241 16.82 -14.09 -15.90
N PHE A 242 18.14 -14.05 -15.98
CA PHE A 242 18.88 -13.99 -17.23
C PHE A 242 18.58 -15.18 -18.13
N TRP A 243 18.64 -16.40 -17.57
CA TRP A 243 18.32 -17.61 -18.30
C TRP A 243 16.86 -17.60 -18.84
N ARG A 244 15.89 -17.16 -18.02
CA ARG A 244 14.49 -17.05 -18.46
C ARG A 244 14.31 -16.01 -19.55
N THR A 245 14.97 -14.87 -19.42
CA THR A 245 14.93 -13.77 -20.39
C THR A 245 15.56 -14.18 -21.72
N ALA A 246 16.71 -14.88 -21.68
CA ALA A 246 17.37 -15.41 -22.88
C ALA A 246 16.46 -16.38 -23.65
N ARG A 247 15.71 -17.24 -22.97
CA ARG A 247 14.72 -18.12 -23.60
C ARG A 247 13.58 -17.38 -24.29
N GLN A 248 13.22 -16.21 -23.78
CA GLN A 248 12.16 -15.35 -24.34
C GLN A 248 12.68 -14.36 -25.38
N GLN A 249 13.97 -14.41 -25.71
CA GLN A 249 14.64 -13.48 -26.63
C GLN A 249 14.37 -12.00 -26.29
N GLY A 250 14.24 -11.71 -25.00
CA GLY A 250 14.01 -10.37 -24.48
C GLY A 250 15.28 -9.74 -23.90
N GLU A 251 15.13 -8.56 -23.35
CA GLU A 251 16.19 -7.85 -22.64
C GLU A 251 15.95 -7.90 -21.12
N CYS A 252 17.03 -7.79 -20.36
CA CYS A 252 16.98 -7.72 -18.92
C CYS A 252 17.60 -6.40 -18.46
N SER A 253 16.90 -5.68 -17.58
CA SER A 253 17.43 -4.48 -16.96
C SER A 253 17.79 -4.77 -15.51
N VAL A 254 19.02 -4.43 -15.15
CA VAL A 254 19.55 -4.47 -13.79
C VAL A 254 19.68 -3.04 -13.29
N ILE A 255 18.98 -2.74 -12.22
CA ILE A 255 18.96 -1.42 -11.58
C ILE A 255 19.68 -1.57 -10.23
N CYS A 256 20.71 -0.77 -10.01
CA CYS A 256 21.39 -0.66 -8.74
C CYS A 256 20.99 0.65 -8.06
N VAL A 257 20.50 0.56 -6.82
CA VAL A 257 20.14 1.71 -5.98
C VAL A 257 21.13 1.77 -4.83
N ASN A 258 22.05 2.69 -4.87
CA ASN A 258 23.06 2.90 -3.83
C ASN A 258 22.64 4.04 -2.88
N VAL A 259 22.76 3.82 -1.57
CA VAL A 259 22.46 4.78 -0.51
C VAL A 259 23.77 5.25 0.11
N SER A 260 24.23 6.44 -0.25
CA SER A 260 25.55 6.93 0.16
C SER A 260 25.65 7.26 1.64
N ASN A 261 24.58 7.74 2.25
CA ASN A 261 24.55 8.27 3.62
C ASN A 261 23.89 7.32 4.65
N LEU A 262 23.90 6.01 4.40
CA LEU A 262 23.23 5.02 5.27
C LEU A 262 23.66 5.12 6.75
N TYR A 263 24.93 5.40 7.02
CA TYR A 263 25.49 5.45 8.35
C TYR A 263 25.56 6.85 8.97
N GLU A 264 25.01 7.87 8.31
CA GLU A 264 25.08 9.28 8.75
C GLU A 264 24.47 9.50 10.14
N LEU A 265 23.43 8.73 10.49
CA LEU A 265 22.76 8.84 11.79
C LEU A 265 23.33 7.91 12.87
N THR A 266 24.24 7.00 12.54
CA THR A 266 24.75 6.01 13.50
C THR A 266 25.49 6.69 14.66
N ASP A 267 26.23 7.76 14.38
CA ASP A 267 27.02 8.49 15.39
C ASP A 267 26.13 9.33 16.32
N THR A 268 24.96 9.76 15.85
CA THR A 268 24.04 10.65 16.61
C THR A 268 22.90 9.91 17.29
N ALA A 269 22.39 8.86 16.68
CA ALA A 269 21.20 8.12 17.11
C ALA A 269 21.52 6.71 17.63
N GLY A 270 22.78 6.30 17.60
CA GLY A 270 23.27 5.04 18.16
C GLY A 270 23.09 3.80 17.26
N PRO A 271 23.60 2.64 17.71
CA PRO A 271 23.51 1.38 16.98
C PRO A 271 22.06 0.91 16.87
N GLY A 272 21.70 0.32 15.74
CA GLY A 272 20.35 -0.20 15.48
C GLY A 272 19.46 0.71 14.64
N VAL A 273 19.73 2.00 14.55
CA VAL A 273 19.01 2.94 13.66
C VAL A 273 19.23 2.56 12.19
N GLU A 274 20.43 2.13 11.83
CA GLU A 274 20.76 1.63 10.49
C GLU A 274 19.89 0.43 10.08
N HIS A 275 19.60 -0.48 11.01
CA HIS A 275 18.69 -1.61 10.75
C HIS A 275 17.27 -1.16 10.43
N GLN A 276 16.77 -0.14 11.13
CA GLN A 276 15.46 0.44 10.86
C GLN A 276 15.43 1.11 9.48
N ILE A 277 16.51 1.83 9.13
CA ILE A 277 16.69 2.46 7.81
C ILE A 277 16.70 1.37 6.73
N LEU A 278 17.54 0.34 6.86
CA LEU A 278 17.66 -0.75 5.90
C LEU A 278 16.34 -1.50 5.67
N VAL A 279 15.63 -1.87 6.75
CA VAL A 279 14.31 -2.54 6.65
C VAL A 279 13.31 -1.67 5.90
N THR A 280 13.29 -0.37 6.20
CA THR A 280 12.35 0.56 5.57
C THR A 280 12.69 0.78 4.10
N LEU A 281 13.97 0.97 3.77
CA LEU A 281 14.45 1.12 2.39
C LEU A 281 14.20 -0.16 1.57
N ALA A 282 14.51 -1.33 2.12
CA ALA A 282 14.23 -2.61 1.47
C ALA A 282 12.74 -2.79 1.14
N ALA A 283 11.87 -2.40 2.07
CA ALA A 283 10.42 -2.44 1.86
C ALA A 283 9.98 -1.46 0.75
N ARG A 284 10.57 -0.26 0.71
CA ARG A 284 10.29 0.75 -0.32
C ARG A 284 10.78 0.32 -1.70
N VAL A 285 12.02 -0.19 -1.81
CA VAL A 285 12.57 -0.72 -3.06
C VAL A 285 11.69 -1.84 -3.62
N ARG A 286 11.29 -2.79 -2.77
CA ARG A 286 10.39 -3.88 -3.20
C ARG A 286 9.03 -3.37 -3.67
N ARG A 287 8.52 -2.34 -3.01
CA ARG A 287 7.23 -1.74 -3.34
C ARG A 287 7.30 -1.01 -4.68
N ALA A 288 8.36 -0.25 -4.90
CA ALA A 288 8.62 0.47 -6.15
C ALA A 288 8.89 -0.47 -7.33
N ALA A 289 9.66 -1.55 -7.11
CA ALA A 289 9.98 -2.55 -8.14
C ALA A 289 8.76 -3.38 -8.57
N GLY A 290 7.76 -3.56 -7.69
CA GLY A 290 6.58 -4.36 -7.99
C GLY A 290 6.83 -5.89 -7.95
N PHE A 291 5.83 -6.65 -8.44
CA PHE A 291 5.81 -8.12 -8.26
C PHE A 291 6.66 -8.92 -9.23
N ARG A 292 6.96 -8.34 -10.38
CA ARG A 292 7.62 -9.05 -11.50
C ARG A 292 9.13 -8.94 -11.42
N CYS A 293 9.65 -8.09 -10.53
CA CYS A 293 11.06 -7.86 -10.38
C CYS A 293 11.67 -8.72 -9.27
N VAL A 294 12.88 -9.19 -9.48
CA VAL A 294 13.72 -9.74 -8.42
C VAL A 294 14.39 -8.58 -7.70
N VAL A 295 14.29 -8.57 -6.38
CA VAL A 295 14.91 -7.55 -5.55
C VAL A 295 15.87 -8.22 -4.58
N GLY A 296 17.10 -7.74 -4.54
CA GLY A 296 18.13 -8.22 -3.64
C GLY A 296 18.98 -7.10 -3.08
N GLN A 297 19.90 -7.47 -2.20
CA GLN A 297 20.85 -6.58 -1.60
C GLN A 297 22.27 -7.07 -1.94
N TYR A 298 22.99 -6.30 -2.75
CA TYR A 298 24.33 -6.67 -3.19
C TYR A 298 25.36 -6.47 -2.05
N HIS A 299 25.25 -5.33 -1.37
CA HIS A 299 25.92 -5.06 -0.09
C HIS A 299 25.06 -4.05 0.72
N PRO A 300 25.40 -3.73 2.00
CA PRO A 300 24.52 -2.96 2.87
C PRO A 300 23.99 -1.64 2.29
N ARG A 301 24.79 -0.96 1.46
CA ARG A 301 24.41 0.31 0.80
C ARG A 301 23.78 0.15 -0.56
N CYS A 302 23.76 -1.06 -1.15
CA CYS A 302 23.36 -1.28 -2.54
C CYS A 302 22.22 -2.29 -2.64
N PHE A 303 21.07 -1.81 -3.10
CA PHE A 303 19.91 -2.63 -3.47
C PHE A 303 19.91 -2.85 -4.97
N VAL A 304 19.55 -4.05 -5.39
CA VAL A 304 19.49 -4.45 -6.80
C VAL A 304 18.08 -4.84 -7.15
N VAL A 305 17.61 -4.34 -8.28
CA VAL A 305 16.33 -4.72 -8.88
C VAL A 305 16.60 -5.25 -10.27
N VAL A 306 16.15 -6.47 -10.54
CA VAL A 306 16.31 -7.13 -11.85
C VAL A 306 14.95 -7.35 -12.45
N MET A 307 14.76 -6.86 -13.67
CA MET A 307 13.49 -6.95 -14.36
C MET A 307 13.66 -7.39 -15.81
N PHE A 308 12.66 -8.14 -16.29
CA PHE A 308 12.49 -8.37 -17.71
C PHE A 308 12.00 -7.08 -18.37
N THR A 309 12.68 -6.67 -19.42
CA THR A 309 12.33 -5.48 -20.21
C THR A 309 11.85 -5.96 -21.57
N ASP A 310 10.60 -5.72 -21.89
CA ASP A 310 10.07 -5.92 -23.22
C ASP A 310 10.58 -4.77 -24.12
N LYS A 311 10.46 -4.94 -25.44
CA LYS A 311 10.89 -3.93 -26.46
C LYS A 311 10.32 -2.53 -26.26
N HIS A 312 9.36 -2.37 -25.36
CA HIS A 312 8.80 -1.09 -24.92
C HIS A 312 9.39 -0.66 -23.57
N ALA A 313 10.22 0.37 -23.57
CA ALA A 313 10.93 0.89 -22.38
C ALA A 313 10.02 1.49 -21.27
N ALA A 314 8.71 1.60 -21.50
CA ALA A 314 7.76 2.20 -20.56
C ALA A 314 7.78 1.59 -19.14
N PRO A 315 7.83 0.26 -18.95
CA PRO A 315 7.89 -0.34 -17.60
C PRO A 315 9.17 0.00 -16.84
N LEU A 316 10.30 0.13 -17.52
CA LEU A 316 11.58 0.50 -16.90
C LEU A 316 11.55 1.94 -16.41
N THR A 317 11.10 2.87 -17.24
CA THR A 317 11.00 4.31 -16.90
C THR A 317 10.05 4.53 -15.72
N GLU A 318 8.92 3.83 -15.69
CA GLU A 318 7.97 3.89 -14.58
C GLU A 318 8.58 3.33 -13.28
N THR A 319 9.27 2.19 -13.34
CA THR A 319 9.96 1.60 -12.19
C THR A 319 11.05 2.53 -11.64
N LEU A 320 11.82 3.17 -12.52
CA LEU A 320 12.85 4.14 -12.12
C LEU A 320 12.25 5.37 -11.46
N ALA A 321 11.15 5.90 -12.00
CA ALA A 321 10.44 7.02 -11.38
C ALA A 321 9.92 6.65 -9.98
N HIS A 322 9.32 5.47 -9.84
CA HIS A 322 8.86 4.97 -8.54
C HIS A 322 10.01 4.77 -7.54
N LEU A 323 11.13 4.19 -7.98
CA LEU A 323 12.32 4.01 -7.13
C LEU A 323 12.85 5.36 -6.64
N ARG A 324 12.99 6.36 -7.52
CA ARG A 324 13.46 7.70 -7.13
C ARG A 324 12.55 8.35 -6.09
N VAL A 325 11.25 8.32 -6.32
CA VAL A 325 10.27 8.97 -5.44
C VAL A 325 10.16 8.22 -4.11
N MET A 326 9.89 6.90 -4.15
CA MET A 326 9.60 6.14 -2.92
C MET A 326 10.83 5.91 -2.05
N VAL A 327 12.00 5.65 -2.65
CA VAL A 327 13.23 5.39 -1.88
C VAL A 327 13.89 6.69 -1.44
N GLY A 328 13.76 7.77 -2.23
CA GLY A 328 14.29 9.09 -1.91
C GLY A 328 13.50 9.88 -0.87
N GLU A 329 12.29 9.45 -0.53
CA GLU A 329 11.47 10.11 0.49
C GLU A 329 12.09 9.96 1.89
N SER A 330 12.01 11.01 2.71
CA SER A 330 12.44 10.98 4.11
C SER A 330 11.74 9.88 4.91
N LEU A 331 12.42 9.34 5.89
CA LEU A 331 11.86 8.35 6.81
C LEU A 331 12.19 8.73 8.27
N SER A 332 11.29 8.36 9.18
CA SER A 332 11.50 8.56 10.59
C SER A 332 12.03 7.28 11.23
N VAL A 333 13.10 7.39 11.98
CA VAL A 333 13.69 6.32 12.78
C VAL A 333 13.69 6.73 14.25
N VAL A 334 13.70 5.74 15.12
CA VAL A 334 13.63 5.95 16.58
C VAL A 334 14.90 5.39 17.20
N ASP A 335 15.56 6.19 18.02
CA ASP A 335 16.72 5.75 18.78
C ASP A 335 16.34 4.94 20.03
N GLU A 336 17.33 4.43 20.77
CA GLU A 336 17.09 3.69 22.02
C GLU A 336 16.38 4.53 23.10
N LYS A 337 16.50 5.85 23.04
CA LYS A 337 15.86 6.82 23.96
C LYS A 337 14.48 7.25 23.52
N GLN A 338 13.89 6.58 22.48
CA GLN A 338 12.59 6.89 21.90
C GLN A 338 12.53 8.29 21.24
N VAL A 339 13.65 8.88 20.87
CA VAL A 339 13.70 10.14 20.12
C VAL A 339 13.56 9.84 18.62
N HIS A 340 12.75 10.62 17.94
CA HIS A 340 12.52 10.50 16.51
C HIS A 340 13.55 11.32 15.73
N HIS A 341 14.29 10.63 14.86
CA HIS A 341 15.21 11.25 13.91
C HIS A 341 14.69 11.12 12.49
N THR A 342 14.88 12.16 11.68
CA THR A 342 14.52 12.14 10.26
C THR A 342 15.74 11.79 9.45
N PHE A 343 15.64 10.73 8.64
CA PHE A 343 16.67 10.32 7.68
C PHE A 343 16.21 10.65 6.27
N GLN A 344 17.07 11.36 5.53
CA GLN A 344 16.85 11.68 4.11
C GLN A 344 17.84 10.87 3.25
N PRO A 345 17.39 9.82 2.54
CA PRO A 345 18.29 9.01 1.71
C PRO A 345 18.92 9.82 0.58
N ARG A 346 20.25 9.70 0.41
CA ARG A 346 20.97 10.20 -0.77
C ARG A 346 21.25 9.04 -1.70
N LEU A 347 20.54 9.02 -2.84
CA LEU A 347 20.49 7.90 -3.75
C LEU A 347 21.35 8.11 -4.99
N GLY A 348 22.09 7.07 -5.39
CA GLY A 348 22.59 6.92 -6.74
C GLY A 348 21.90 5.75 -7.42
N ILE A 349 21.43 5.93 -8.64
CA ILE A 349 20.74 4.90 -9.40
C ILE A 349 21.49 4.64 -10.69
N GLY A 350 22.05 3.43 -10.84
CA GLY A 350 22.67 2.95 -12.06
C GLY A 350 21.79 1.91 -12.73
N VAL A 351 21.71 1.97 -14.05
CA VAL A 351 20.89 1.06 -14.86
C VAL A 351 21.71 0.47 -15.96
N VAL A 352 21.68 -0.85 -16.09
CA VAL A 352 22.28 -1.57 -17.22
C VAL A 352 21.20 -2.45 -17.85
N THR A 353 20.91 -2.19 -19.12
CA THR A 353 20.01 -3.04 -19.91
C THR A 353 20.84 -3.89 -20.87
N HIS A 354 20.62 -5.19 -20.88
CA HIS A 354 21.44 -6.13 -21.62
C HIS A 354 20.62 -7.32 -22.15
N ALA A 355 21.00 -7.83 -23.33
CA ALA A 355 20.52 -9.11 -23.84
C ALA A 355 21.32 -10.25 -23.17
N PRO A 356 20.70 -11.11 -22.36
CA PRO A 356 21.41 -11.97 -21.38
C PRO A 356 22.10 -13.20 -21.97
N SER A 357 22.21 -13.33 -23.29
CA SER A 357 22.72 -14.53 -23.95
C SER A 357 24.19 -14.89 -23.60
N HIS A 358 25.03 -13.94 -23.19
CA HIS A 358 26.45 -14.15 -22.86
C HIS A 358 26.93 -13.35 -21.65
N ALA A 359 26.06 -12.66 -20.93
CA ALA A 359 26.44 -11.81 -19.81
C ALA A 359 26.63 -12.61 -18.52
N LYS A 360 27.72 -12.35 -17.81
CA LYS A 360 27.92 -12.84 -16.44
C LYS A 360 27.19 -11.92 -15.47
N PRO A 361 26.36 -12.44 -14.57
CA PRO A 361 25.61 -11.65 -13.60
C PRO A 361 26.47 -10.67 -12.79
N MET A 362 27.66 -11.13 -12.36
CA MET A 362 28.59 -10.30 -11.58
C MET A 362 29.09 -9.06 -12.34
N ASP A 363 29.39 -9.21 -13.63
CA ASP A 363 29.90 -8.09 -14.43
C ASP A 363 28.82 -7.01 -14.61
N ILE A 364 27.59 -7.44 -14.83
CA ILE A 364 26.43 -6.53 -14.98
C ILE A 364 26.08 -5.84 -13.66
N LEU A 365 26.14 -6.58 -12.52
CA LEU A 365 25.92 -6.01 -11.20
C LEU A 365 26.98 -4.95 -10.86
N ASN A 366 28.26 -5.26 -11.11
CA ASN A 366 29.36 -4.33 -10.87
C ASN A 366 29.24 -3.07 -11.76
N GLU A 367 28.84 -3.23 -13.02
CA GLU A 367 28.65 -2.10 -13.93
C GLU A 367 27.48 -1.22 -13.49
N ALA A 368 26.35 -1.81 -13.09
CA ALA A 368 25.20 -1.07 -12.58
C ALA A 368 25.56 -0.32 -11.28
N GLU A 369 26.34 -0.93 -10.40
CA GLU A 369 26.82 -0.26 -9.19
C GLU A 369 27.79 0.89 -9.51
N ARG A 370 28.73 0.67 -10.44
CA ARG A 370 29.65 1.71 -10.88
C ARG A 370 28.92 2.95 -11.41
N LEU A 371 27.86 2.75 -12.19
CA LEU A 371 27.01 3.84 -12.69
C LEU A 371 26.27 4.55 -11.55
N ALA A 372 25.76 3.80 -10.56
CA ALA A 372 25.10 4.38 -9.38
C ALA A 372 26.07 5.24 -8.55
N LEU A 373 27.30 4.78 -8.36
CA LEU A 373 28.35 5.52 -7.63
C LEU A 373 28.81 6.76 -8.39
N ALA A 374 28.94 6.68 -9.72
CA ALA A 374 29.28 7.83 -10.56
C ALA A 374 28.25 8.94 -10.47
N GLN A 375 26.95 8.59 -10.37
CA GLN A 375 25.89 9.57 -10.18
C GLN A 375 26.03 10.29 -8.83
N ILE A 376 26.37 9.59 -7.75
CA ILE A 376 26.59 10.19 -6.42
C ILE A 376 27.81 11.14 -6.47
N ALA A 377 28.89 10.74 -7.11
CA ALA A 377 30.10 11.54 -7.21
C ALA A 377 29.87 12.85 -7.97
N ASN A 378 29.00 12.83 -8.99
CA ASN A 378 28.62 14.03 -9.75
C ASN A 378 27.78 15.02 -8.90
N TRP A 379 26.98 14.52 -7.97
CA TRP A 379 26.23 15.40 -7.05
C TRP A 379 27.11 16.04 -5.97
N SER A 380 28.21 15.40 -5.63
CA SER A 380 29.17 15.89 -4.63
C SER A 380 30.17 16.93 -5.20
N ARG A 381 30.19 17.13 -6.51
CA ARG A 381 30.98 18.20 -7.13
C ARG A 381 30.25 19.53 -6.97
N PRO A 382 30.89 20.59 -6.47
CA PRO A 382 30.29 21.92 -6.44
C PRO A 382 29.96 22.32 -7.87
N GLN A 383 28.69 22.56 -8.16
CA GLN A 383 28.25 23.10 -9.45
C GLN A 383 28.78 24.51 -9.55
N GLY A 384 29.67 24.76 -10.54
CA GLY A 384 29.98 26.11 -10.96
C GLY A 384 28.69 26.81 -11.47
N PRO A 385 28.63 28.17 -11.50
CA PRO A 385 27.41 28.92 -11.68
C PRO A 385 26.69 28.77 -13.03
N ASP A 386 27.15 27.89 -13.90
CA ASP A 386 26.54 27.69 -15.25
C ASP A 386 26.36 26.20 -15.56
N ALA A 387 25.20 25.64 -15.16
CA ALA A 387 24.70 24.42 -15.78
C ALA A 387 23.18 24.27 -15.56
N THR A 388 22.43 24.71 -16.55
CA THR A 388 21.03 24.34 -16.77
C THR A 388 20.95 22.82 -16.93
N THR A 389 20.23 22.19 -16.05
CA THR A 389 20.28 20.76 -15.76
C THR A 389 19.37 19.97 -16.69
N GLU A 390 19.92 19.26 -17.65
CA GLU A 390 19.30 18.03 -18.15
C GLU A 390 19.73 16.86 -17.25
N HIS A 391 18.81 16.26 -16.52
CA HIS A 391 19.02 15.03 -15.74
C HIS A 391 19.10 13.84 -16.71
N GLU A 392 20.28 13.61 -17.25
CA GLU A 392 20.57 12.47 -18.10
C GLU A 392 20.73 11.20 -17.25
N ILE A 393 19.91 10.18 -17.53
CA ILE A 393 20.07 8.85 -16.98
C ILE A 393 21.35 8.27 -17.58
N ALA A 394 22.36 8.02 -16.75
CA ALA A 394 23.57 7.34 -17.20
C ALA A 394 23.23 5.89 -17.62
N THR A 395 22.99 5.69 -18.89
CA THR A 395 22.87 4.38 -19.53
C THR A 395 24.21 4.02 -20.17
N ALA A 396 24.66 2.78 -19.98
CA ALA A 396 25.87 2.29 -20.64
C ALA A 396 25.69 2.31 -22.18
N PRO A 397 26.70 2.73 -22.96
CA PRO A 397 26.61 2.66 -24.40
C PRO A 397 26.46 1.21 -24.86
N GLN A 398 25.57 0.98 -25.82
CA GLN A 398 25.44 -0.34 -26.45
C GLN A 398 26.78 -0.72 -27.09
N PRO A 399 27.24 -1.97 -26.91
CA PRO A 399 28.42 -2.44 -27.64
C PRO A 399 28.11 -2.47 -29.13
N LEU A 400 28.92 -1.77 -29.89
CA LEU A 400 28.98 -1.89 -31.35
C LEU A 400 29.24 -3.36 -31.71
N ARG A 401 28.41 -3.92 -32.53
CA ARG A 401 28.26 -5.21 -33.19
C ARG A 401 29.38 -6.25 -33.01
#